data_197c9188d947b03fe2fd8c86975695ac
#
_entry.id   197c9188d947b03fe2fd8c86975695ac
#
_cell.length_a   1.000
_cell.length_b   1.000
_cell.length_c   1.000
_cell.angle_alpha   90.00
_cell.angle_beta   90.00
_cell.angle_gamma   90.00
#
_symmetry.space_group_name_H-M   'P 1'
#
loop_
_entity.id
_entity.type
_entity.pdbx_description
1 polymer ?
#
loop_
_entity_poly.entity_id
_entity_poly.type
_entity_poly.pdbx_seq_one_letter_code
_entity_poly.pdbx_strand_id
1 'polypeptide(L)'
;MVCVTIENKQHINDPEGETIQRDLIIKGGYSNIESVRSAKTLKILINEKSEKEAERVVRNLCEELRIYNPVVSKCTVQSLGRLQH
;
A
#
# COMPACT_ATOMS: atom_id res chain seq x y z
N MET A 1 13.20 -3.66 7.73
CA MET A 1 11.99 -4.04 6.97
C MET A 1 11.49 -2.87 6.18
N VAL A 2 11.10 -3.10 4.96
CA VAL A 2 10.55 -2.05 4.10
C VAL A 2 9.14 -2.43 3.71
N CYS A 3 8.21 -1.50 3.88
CA CYS A 3 6.82 -1.71 3.49
C CYS A 3 6.55 -0.98 2.19
N VAL A 4 5.95 -1.70 1.25
CA VAL A 4 5.53 -1.15 -0.03
C VAL A 4 4.02 -1.18 -0.06
N THR A 5 3.40 -0.01 -0.15
CA THR A 5 1.95 0.09 -0.22
C THR A 5 1.55 0.47 -1.63
N ILE A 6 0.68 -0.33 -2.21
CA ILE A 6 0.20 -0.14 -3.57
C ILE A 6 -1.30 0.09 -3.49
N GLU A 7 -1.75 1.23 -4.02
CA GLU A 7 -3.16 1.58 -3.99
C GLU A 7 -3.56 2.23 -5.30
N ASN A 8 -4.82 2.12 -5.65
CA ASN A 8 -5.32 2.77 -6.85
C ASN A 8 -5.29 4.28 -6.68
N LYS A 9 -4.93 4.98 -7.77
CA LYS A 9 -4.97 6.43 -7.75
C LYS A 9 -6.40 6.89 -7.50
N GLN A 10 -6.54 8.13 -6.99
CA GLN A 10 -7.84 8.60 -6.52
C GLN A 10 -8.92 8.54 -7.58
N HIS A 11 -8.56 8.76 -8.84
CA HIS A 11 -9.54 8.77 -9.92
C HIS A 11 -9.90 7.36 -10.41
N ILE A 12 -9.27 6.34 -9.84
CA ILE A 12 -9.53 4.95 -10.21
C ILE A 12 -10.43 4.32 -9.17
N ASN A 13 -11.48 3.65 -9.60
CA ASN A 13 -12.41 3.01 -8.68
C ASN A 13 -11.73 1.92 -7.87
N ASP A 14 -12.23 1.74 -6.65
CA ASP A 14 -11.74 0.71 -5.74
C ASP A 14 -12.95 -0.10 -5.27
N PRO A 15 -13.37 -1.09 -6.07
CA PRO A 15 -14.59 -1.85 -5.75
C PRO A 15 -14.52 -2.55 -4.39
N GLU A 16 -13.34 -3.01 -3.99
CA GLU A 16 -13.21 -3.69 -2.70
C GLU A 16 -13.50 -2.73 -1.54
N GLY A 17 -12.90 -1.54 -1.59
CA GLY A 17 -13.16 -0.54 -0.55
C GLY A 17 -14.60 -0.09 -0.54
N GLU A 18 -15.20 0.08 -1.72
CA GLU A 18 -16.60 0.48 -1.82
C GLU A 18 -17.52 -0.58 -1.23
N THR A 19 -17.23 -1.84 -1.49
CA THR A 19 -18.04 -2.93 -0.96
C THR A 19 -17.94 -3.00 0.56
N ILE A 20 -16.73 -2.86 1.09
CA ILE A 20 -16.54 -2.87 2.54
C ILE A 20 -17.31 -1.73 3.18
N GLN A 21 -17.24 -0.55 2.59
CA GLN A 21 -17.97 0.60 3.13
C GLN A 21 -19.46 0.37 3.10
N ARG A 22 -20.00 0.01 1.94
CA ARG A 22 -21.44 -0.09 1.77
C ARG A 22 -22.04 -1.29 2.50
N ASP A 23 -21.43 -2.45 2.34
CA ASP A 23 -22.05 -3.69 2.77
C ASP A 23 -21.69 -4.11 4.19
N LEU A 24 -20.61 -3.57 4.73
CA LEU A 24 -20.18 -3.95 6.08
C LEU A 24 -20.25 -2.78 7.04
N ILE A 25 -19.63 -1.67 6.69
CA ILE A 25 -19.49 -0.56 7.64
C ILE A 25 -20.78 0.19 7.80
N ILE A 26 -21.38 0.62 6.70
CA ILE A 26 -22.62 1.42 6.78
C ILE A 26 -23.76 0.56 7.28
N LYS A 27 -23.87 -0.65 6.77
CA LYS A 27 -24.90 -1.56 7.27
C LYS A 27 -24.71 -1.92 8.74
N GLY A 28 -23.47 -1.86 9.23
CA GLY A 28 -23.18 -2.11 10.63
C GLY A 28 -23.49 -0.93 11.55
N GLY A 29 -23.99 0.17 11.00
CA GLY A 29 -24.39 1.31 11.83
C GLY A 29 -23.45 2.48 11.82
N TYR A 30 -22.42 2.44 11.00
CA TYR A 30 -21.40 3.51 10.97
C TYR A 30 -21.58 4.39 9.75
N SER A 31 -22.70 5.11 9.73
CA SER A 31 -23.06 5.90 8.55
C SER A 31 -22.20 7.15 8.38
N ASN A 32 -21.37 7.48 9.37
CA ASN A 32 -20.51 8.65 9.28
C ASN A 32 -19.15 8.39 8.61
N ILE A 33 -18.95 7.19 8.09
CA ILE A 33 -17.71 6.86 7.38
C ILE A 33 -17.89 7.30 5.92
N GLU A 34 -17.09 8.29 5.50
CA GLU A 34 -17.27 8.91 4.20
C GLU A 34 -16.69 8.09 3.05
N SER A 35 -15.59 7.40 3.29
CA SER A 35 -15.00 6.59 2.23
C SER A 35 -14.11 5.52 2.82
N VAL A 36 -13.93 4.46 2.05
CA VAL A 36 -13.02 3.37 2.39
C VAL A 36 -12.26 3.02 1.13
N ARG A 37 -10.92 3.00 1.22
CA ARG A 37 -10.07 2.63 0.11
C ARG A 37 -9.20 1.46 0.53
N SER A 38 -9.09 0.47 -0.32
CA SER A 38 -8.24 -0.67 -0.03
C SER A 38 -6.86 -0.45 -0.63
N ALA A 39 -5.87 -1.14 -0.08
CA ALA A 39 -4.50 -1.08 -0.57
C ALA A 39 -3.81 -2.39 -0.24
N LYS A 40 -2.80 -2.71 -1.03
CA LYS A 40 -1.98 -3.89 -0.78
C LYS A 40 -0.65 -3.44 -0.18
N THR A 41 -0.26 -4.07 0.91
CA THR A 41 1.03 -3.78 1.52
C THR A 41 1.92 -5.01 1.44
N LEU A 42 3.11 -4.83 0.90
CA LEU A 42 4.13 -5.87 0.87
C LEU A 42 5.17 -5.51 1.91
N LYS A 43 5.49 -6.47 2.78
CA LYS A 43 6.53 -6.28 3.79
C LYS A 43 7.76 -7.02 3.32
N ILE A 44 8.81 -6.26 3.02
CA ILE A 44 10.03 -6.82 2.45
C ILE A 44 11.14 -6.73 3.47
N LEU A 45 11.67 -7.89 3.83
CA LEU A 45 12.80 -7.94 4.73
C LEU A 45 14.05 -7.97 3.87
N ILE A 46 14.87 -6.93 4.00
CA ILE A 46 16.04 -6.79 3.16
C ILE A 46 17.27 -6.62 4.03
N ASN A 47 18.36 -7.24 3.60
CA ASN A 47 19.63 -7.18 4.30
C ASN A 47 20.49 -6.07 3.73
N GLU A 48 20.31 -4.87 4.26
CA GLU A 48 21.09 -3.72 3.88
C GLU A 48 21.55 -2.96 5.12
N LYS A 49 22.66 -2.26 4.97
CA LYS A 49 23.26 -1.60 6.13
C LYS A 49 22.53 -0.34 6.55
N SER A 50 21.90 0.36 5.63
CA SER A 50 21.21 1.58 5.97
C SER A 50 19.79 1.54 5.45
N GLU A 51 18.92 2.30 6.13
CA GLU A 51 17.52 2.37 5.72
C GLU A 51 17.38 3.02 4.35
N LYS A 52 18.23 4.02 4.06
CA LYS A 52 18.18 4.68 2.76
C LYS A 52 18.53 3.73 1.63
N GLU A 53 19.54 2.88 1.83
CA GLU A 53 19.89 1.90 0.83
C GLU A 53 18.78 0.87 0.65
N ALA A 54 18.19 0.43 1.75
CA ALA A 54 17.10 -0.53 1.69
C ALA A 54 15.92 0.04 0.90
N GLU A 55 15.56 1.29 1.18
CA GLU A 55 14.47 1.93 0.45
C GLU A 55 14.79 2.07 -1.02
N ARG A 56 16.03 2.44 -1.33
CA ARG A 56 16.45 2.64 -2.72
C ARG A 56 16.36 1.33 -3.51
N VAL A 57 16.85 0.25 -2.92
CA VAL A 57 16.82 -1.05 -3.58
C VAL A 57 15.39 -1.51 -3.79
N VAL A 58 14.54 -1.36 -2.78
CA VAL A 58 13.16 -1.79 -2.89
C VAL A 58 12.41 -0.93 -3.90
N ARG A 59 12.65 0.37 -3.90
CA ARG A 59 12.01 1.25 -4.88
C ARG A 59 12.40 0.86 -6.30
N ASN A 60 13.69 0.56 -6.51
CA ASN A 60 14.17 0.14 -7.82
C ASN A 60 13.55 -1.17 -8.27
N LEU A 61 13.47 -2.14 -7.37
CA LEU A 61 12.91 -3.43 -7.77
C LEU A 61 11.42 -3.32 -8.09
N CYS A 62 10.70 -2.45 -7.40
CA CYS A 62 9.29 -2.25 -7.70
C CYS A 62 9.09 -1.71 -9.10
N GLU A 63 9.96 -0.80 -9.54
CA GLU A 63 9.89 -0.26 -10.89
C GLU A 63 10.38 -1.26 -11.93
N GLU A 64 11.49 -1.91 -11.63
CA GLU A 64 12.13 -2.80 -12.59
C GLU A 64 11.29 -4.05 -12.85
N LEU A 65 10.73 -4.61 -11.80
CA LEU A 65 9.96 -5.85 -11.90
C LEU A 65 8.46 -5.61 -12.09
N ARG A 66 8.08 -4.35 -12.24
CA ARG A 66 6.67 -4.00 -12.45
C ARG A 66 5.76 -4.56 -11.40
N ILE A 67 6.16 -4.36 -10.13
CA ILE A 67 5.34 -4.83 -9.00
C ILE A 67 3.98 -4.13 -9.00
N TYR A 68 3.91 -2.93 -9.56
CA TYR A 68 2.67 -2.17 -9.66
C TYR A 68 2.60 -1.50 -11.02
N ASN A 69 1.40 -1.12 -11.42
CA ASN A 69 1.18 -0.41 -12.68
C ASN A 69 1.08 1.09 -12.38
N PRO A 70 2.12 1.88 -12.73
CA PRO A 70 2.12 3.30 -12.37
C PRO A 70 1.05 4.13 -13.05
N VAL A 71 0.41 3.60 -14.10
CA VAL A 71 -0.67 4.33 -14.76
C VAL A 71 -1.90 4.40 -13.86
N VAL A 72 -2.21 3.32 -13.14
CA VAL A 72 -3.43 3.24 -12.33
C VAL A 72 -3.16 3.16 -10.85
N SER A 73 -1.91 2.93 -10.42
CA SER A 73 -1.60 2.71 -9.02
C SER A 73 -0.53 3.67 -8.51
N LYS A 74 -0.63 3.96 -7.23
CA LYS A 74 0.36 4.73 -6.51
C LYS A 74 1.15 3.78 -5.61
N CYS A 75 2.46 3.91 -5.60
CA CYS A 75 3.33 3.06 -4.81
C CYS A 75 4.06 3.90 -3.77
N THR A 76 3.93 3.54 -2.52
CA THR A 76 4.61 4.22 -1.43
C THR A 76 5.59 3.25 -0.78
N VAL A 77 6.83 3.66 -0.64
CA VAL A 77 7.88 2.84 -0.04
C VAL A 77 8.30 3.49 1.28
N GLN A 78 8.28 2.71 2.35
CA GLN A 78 8.59 3.24 3.67
C GLN A 78 9.43 2.23 4.44
N SER A 79 10.56 2.70 4.96
CA SER A 79 11.39 1.86 5.81
C SER A 79 10.88 1.95 7.24
N LEU A 80 10.72 0.79 7.87
CA LEU A 80 10.29 0.73 9.26
C LEU A 80 11.47 0.47 10.20
N GLY A 81 12.69 0.47 9.68
CA GLY A 81 13.87 0.22 10.49
C GLY A 81 13.97 -1.23 10.88
N ARG A 82 14.60 -1.42 12.06
CA ARG A 82 14.85 -2.74 12.44
C ARG A 82 13.71 -3.30 13.13
N LEU A 83 13.26 -4.09 13.11
CA LEU A 83 12.29 -4.52 13.64
C LEU A 83 12.05 -5.14 14.41
N GLN A 84 11.60 -5.26 14.81
CA GLN A 84 10.83 -5.42 15.38
C GLN A 84 9.75 -6.25 15.19
N HIS A 85 9.29 -6.80 15.59
CA HIS A 85 8.30 -7.51 15.36
C HIS A 85 7.71 -7.93 16.29
#